data_e62eb20e24bf50bcd30b8444ac81bb47
#
_entry.id   e62eb20e24bf50bcd30b8444ac81bb47
#
_cell.length_a   1.000
_cell.length_b   1.000
_cell.length_c   1.000
_cell.angle_alpha   90.00
_cell.angle_beta   90.00
_cell.angle_gamma   90.00
#
_symmetry.space_group_name_H-M   'P 1'
#
loop_
_entity.id
_entity.type
_entity.pdbx_description
1 polymer ?
#
loop_
_entity_poly.entity_id
_entity_poly.type
_entity_poly.pdbx_seq_one_letter_code
_entity_poly.pdbx_strand_id
1 'polypeptide(L)'
;NNHAAIVKGGLSLAMSGVAFWGFDMGGFYNTGADGNECPPTQEEYERSLERGFLMPLSRAHGKTPREPWHFGNEVLENVRRFDIIRNGLSPYLVSTAVECHQNGIPMLRPLVLEFPIGKWVNYFTGEVLDGGQYVTVEPKLGELPVFQRENTCVLQSTEAGTEDGYFEHLKANIFCTGEMQETLYDYNAAGEIRTWTLRTTAGDTENAPMRQIGTSGALRIET
;
A
#
# COMPACT_ATOMS: atom_id res chain seq x y z
N ASN A 1 -19.71 -12.76 3.71
CA ASN A 1 -18.32 -12.57 3.35
C ASN A 1 -17.39 -12.95 4.51
N ASN A 2 -16.53 -13.94 4.29
CA ASN A 2 -15.54 -14.30 5.29
C ASN A 2 -14.20 -13.60 4.97
N HIS A 3 -14.08 -12.37 5.40
CA HIS A 3 -12.89 -11.56 5.17
C HIS A 3 -11.61 -12.21 5.73
N ALA A 4 -11.69 -12.89 6.86
CA ALA A 4 -10.56 -13.60 7.44
C ALA A 4 -10.09 -14.77 6.53
N ALA A 5 -11.03 -15.48 5.92
CA ALA A 5 -10.70 -16.56 4.97
C ALA A 5 -10.06 -16.01 3.69
N ILE A 6 -10.50 -14.86 3.18
CA ILE A 6 -9.89 -14.20 2.01
C ILE A 6 -8.43 -13.86 2.29
N VAL A 7 -8.14 -13.26 3.45
CA VAL A 7 -6.75 -12.90 3.83
C VAL A 7 -5.89 -14.15 3.98
N LYS A 8 -6.37 -15.15 4.73
CA LYS A 8 -5.62 -16.41 4.94
C LYS A 8 -5.37 -17.15 3.63
N GLY A 9 -6.40 -17.25 2.78
CA GLY A 9 -6.30 -17.90 1.48
C GLY A 9 -5.34 -17.16 0.54
N GLY A 10 -5.43 -15.83 0.49
CA GLY A 10 -4.56 -15.00 -0.33
C GLY A 10 -3.10 -15.04 0.10
N LEU A 11 -2.82 -15.01 1.41
CA LEU A 11 -1.46 -15.16 1.91
C LEU A 11 -0.91 -16.57 1.64
N SER A 12 -1.73 -17.62 1.77
CA SER A 12 -1.34 -18.98 1.39
C SER A 12 -1.05 -19.09 -0.10
N LEU A 13 -1.86 -18.45 -0.94
CA LEU A 13 -1.65 -18.39 -2.39
C LEU A 13 -0.34 -17.68 -2.74
N ALA A 14 -0.06 -16.56 -2.08
CA ALA A 14 1.19 -15.82 -2.23
C ALA A 14 2.42 -16.70 -1.88
N MET A 15 2.37 -17.39 -0.75
CA MET A 15 3.43 -18.31 -0.33
C MET A 15 3.56 -19.54 -1.24
N SER A 16 2.59 -19.80 -2.09
CA SER A 16 2.62 -20.84 -3.11
C SER A 16 3.14 -20.36 -4.47
N GLY A 17 3.69 -19.14 -4.54
CA GLY A 17 4.34 -18.59 -5.73
C GLY A 17 3.45 -17.68 -6.60
N VAL A 18 2.25 -17.33 -6.15
CA VAL A 18 1.40 -16.35 -6.84
C VAL A 18 1.78 -14.95 -6.35
N ALA A 19 2.55 -14.22 -7.16
CA ALA A 19 3.12 -12.93 -6.78
C ALA A 19 2.06 -11.83 -6.64
N PHE A 20 1.03 -11.83 -7.50
CA PHE A 20 0.01 -10.80 -7.56
C PHE A 20 -1.37 -11.42 -7.41
N TRP A 21 -2.12 -10.93 -6.45
CA TRP A 21 -3.50 -11.35 -6.24
C TRP A 21 -4.33 -10.20 -5.67
N GLY A 22 -5.63 -10.35 -5.73
CA GLY A 22 -6.60 -9.41 -5.20
C GLY A 22 -7.91 -10.11 -4.89
N PHE A 23 -8.90 -9.33 -4.51
CA PHE A 23 -10.26 -9.81 -4.29
C PHE A 23 -11.27 -8.74 -4.68
N ASP A 24 -12.51 -9.15 -4.85
CA ASP A 24 -13.60 -8.23 -5.17
C ASP A 24 -13.98 -7.44 -3.91
N MET A 25 -13.63 -6.16 -3.88
CA MET A 25 -13.95 -5.26 -2.76
C MET A 25 -15.47 -5.13 -2.61
N GLY A 26 -15.95 -5.30 -1.39
CA GLY A 26 -17.37 -5.44 -1.08
C GLY A 26 -17.91 -6.86 -1.27
N GLY A 27 -17.08 -7.79 -1.75
CA GLY A 27 -17.44 -9.18 -2.03
C GLY A 27 -18.23 -9.34 -3.32
N PHE A 28 -17.94 -10.40 -4.09
CA PHE A 28 -18.63 -10.67 -5.35
C PHE A 28 -20.10 -11.04 -5.13
N TYR A 29 -20.37 -11.89 -4.14
CA TYR A 29 -21.70 -12.42 -3.85
C TYR A 29 -21.97 -12.41 -2.36
N ASN A 30 -23.08 -11.83 -1.96
CA ASN A 30 -23.60 -11.84 -0.60
C ASN A 30 -25.04 -12.35 -0.58
N THR A 31 -25.39 -13.11 0.44
CA THR A 31 -26.77 -13.57 0.69
C THR A 31 -27.24 -13.11 2.05
N GLY A 32 -28.47 -12.62 2.10
CA GLY A 32 -29.16 -12.33 3.35
C GLY A 32 -29.58 -13.61 4.09
N ALA A 33 -30.14 -13.44 5.26
CA ALA A 33 -30.67 -14.55 6.08
C ALA A 33 -31.82 -15.31 5.39
N ASP A 34 -32.50 -14.68 4.45
CA ASP A 34 -33.55 -15.23 3.62
C ASP A 34 -33.04 -16.04 2.40
N GLY A 35 -31.72 -16.12 2.23
CA GLY A 35 -31.06 -16.76 1.10
C GLY A 35 -31.06 -15.96 -0.18
N ASN A 36 -31.66 -14.77 -0.21
CA ASN A 36 -31.64 -13.88 -1.36
C ASN A 36 -30.34 -13.10 -1.45
N GLU A 37 -29.99 -12.70 -2.67
CA GLU A 37 -28.85 -11.84 -2.94
C GLU A 37 -29.07 -10.46 -2.31
N CYS A 38 -28.06 -9.94 -1.59
CA CYS A 38 -28.10 -8.64 -0.96
C CYS A 38 -26.77 -7.91 -1.10
N PRO A 39 -26.78 -6.56 -1.07
CA PRO A 39 -25.53 -5.80 -0.97
C PRO A 39 -24.86 -6.04 0.38
N PRO A 40 -23.55 -5.80 0.52
CA PRO A 40 -22.87 -5.76 1.81
C PRO A 40 -23.47 -4.63 2.67
N THR A 41 -23.32 -4.74 3.97
CA THR A 41 -23.55 -3.60 4.86
C THR A 41 -22.51 -2.51 4.60
N GLN A 42 -22.80 -1.28 5.03
CA GLN A 42 -21.85 -0.17 4.92
C GLN A 42 -20.50 -0.52 5.55
N GLU A 43 -20.49 -1.07 6.77
CA GLU A 43 -19.25 -1.44 7.45
C GLU A 43 -18.49 -2.55 6.72
N GLU A 44 -19.16 -3.59 6.25
CA GLU A 44 -18.52 -4.66 5.48
C GLU A 44 -17.89 -4.13 4.20
N TYR A 45 -18.59 -3.22 3.51
CA TYR A 45 -18.10 -2.59 2.30
C TYR A 45 -16.85 -1.77 2.60
N GLU A 46 -16.89 -0.89 3.59
CA GLU A 46 -15.80 0.00 3.95
C GLU A 46 -14.56 -0.76 4.45
N ARG A 47 -14.74 -1.74 5.34
CA ARG A 47 -13.65 -2.63 5.77
C ARG A 47 -13.03 -3.43 4.62
N SER A 48 -13.83 -3.77 3.63
CA SER A 48 -13.33 -4.43 2.42
C SER A 48 -12.50 -3.49 1.56
N LEU A 49 -12.92 -2.24 1.41
CA LEU A 49 -12.18 -1.22 0.67
C LEU A 49 -10.86 -0.86 1.33
N GLU A 50 -10.85 -0.63 2.65
CA GLU A 50 -9.64 -0.31 3.42
C GLU A 50 -8.49 -1.28 3.12
N ARG A 51 -8.79 -2.56 3.00
CA ARG A 51 -7.79 -3.58 2.64
C ARG A 51 -7.54 -3.64 1.15
N GLY A 52 -8.61 -3.55 0.36
CA GLY A 52 -8.55 -3.71 -1.08
C GLY A 52 -7.68 -2.68 -1.77
N PHE A 53 -7.65 -1.44 -1.27
CA PHE A 53 -6.81 -0.38 -1.82
C PHE A 53 -5.31 -0.62 -1.67
N LEU A 54 -4.88 -1.44 -0.71
CA LEU A 54 -3.47 -1.81 -0.50
C LEU A 54 -3.08 -3.11 -1.20
N MET A 55 -4.02 -3.79 -1.86
CA MET A 55 -3.73 -5.03 -2.58
C MET A 55 -2.99 -4.76 -3.91
N PRO A 56 -2.19 -5.72 -4.39
CA PRO A 56 -1.59 -5.63 -5.72
C PRO A 56 -2.62 -5.39 -6.81
N LEU A 57 -3.71 -6.14 -6.79
CA LEU A 57 -4.86 -5.99 -7.66
C LEU A 57 -6.05 -5.48 -6.85
N SER A 58 -6.59 -4.33 -7.23
CA SER A 58 -7.66 -3.65 -6.52
C SER A 58 -8.82 -3.35 -7.47
N ARG A 59 -10.02 -3.86 -7.13
CA ARG A 59 -11.25 -3.55 -7.87
C ARG A 59 -12.48 -3.62 -6.98
N ALA A 60 -13.40 -2.70 -7.14
CA ALA A 60 -14.77 -2.82 -6.63
C ALA A 60 -15.59 -3.63 -7.64
N HIS A 61 -16.07 -4.80 -7.25
CA HIS A 61 -16.82 -5.69 -8.14
C HIS A 61 -17.76 -6.61 -7.37
N GLY A 62 -18.92 -6.90 -7.98
CA GLY A 62 -19.92 -7.80 -7.42
C GLY A 62 -21.21 -7.83 -8.21
N LYS A 63 -22.11 -8.70 -7.84
CA LYS A 63 -23.43 -8.85 -8.47
C LYS A 63 -24.42 -7.74 -8.11
N THR A 64 -24.31 -7.20 -6.90
CA THR A 64 -25.07 -6.03 -6.45
C THR A 64 -24.20 -4.78 -6.58
N PRO A 65 -24.78 -3.56 -6.53
CA PRO A 65 -24.02 -2.32 -6.65
C PRO A 65 -22.81 -2.24 -5.71
N ARG A 66 -21.69 -1.79 -6.24
CA ARG A 66 -20.42 -1.60 -5.51
C ARG A 66 -19.89 -0.17 -5.64
N GLU A 67 -20.67 0.71 -6.23
CA GLU A 67 -20.35 2.12 -6.35
C GLU A 67 -20.50 2.80 -4.97
N PRO A 68 -19.49 3.58 -4.53
CA PRO A 68 -19.44 4.11 -3.16
C PRO A 68 -20.65 4.98 -2.78
N TRP A 69 -21.25 5.67 -3.73
CA TRP A 69 -22.43 6.51 -3.46
C TRP A 69 -23.69 5.75 -3.04
N HIS A 70 -23.76 4.43 -3.25
CA HIS A 70 -24.84 3.59 -2.73
C HIS A 70 -24.75 3.36 -1.22
N PHE A 71 -23.58 3.62 -0.62
CA PHE A 71 -23.29 3.37 0.78
C PHE A 71 -23.24 4.66 1.64
N GLY A 72 -23.52 5.82 1.03
CA GLY A 72 -23.59 7.11 1.70
C GLY A 72 -22.37 8.00 1.46
N ASN A 73 -22.53 9.29 1.84
CA ASN A 73 -21.52 10.31 1.55
C ASN A 73 -20.22 10.09 2.33
N GLU A 74 -20.29 9.60 3.56
CA GLU A 74 -19.10 9.32 4.37
C GLU A 74 -18.22 8.25 3.70
N VAL A 75 -18.84 7.16 3.23
CA VAL A 75 -18.15 6.12 2.49
C VAL A 75 -17.53 6.67 1.20
N LEU A 76 -18.30 7.50 0.47
CA LEU A 76 -17.79 8.13 -0.76
C LEU A 76 -16.54 8.96 -0.51
N GLU A 77 -16.51 9.75 0.56
CA GLU A 77 -15.33 10.56 0.90
C GLU A 77 -14.14 9.69 1.35
N ASN A 78 -14.39 8.62 2.10
CA ASN A 78 -13.34 7.68 2.47
C ASN A 78 -12.75 6.96 1.24
N VAL A 79 -13.60 6.55 0.30
CA VAL A 79 -13.15 5.94 -0.98
C VAL A 79 -12.29 6.92 -1.77
N ARG A 80 -12.71 8.18 -1.92
CA ARG A 80 -11.90 9.21 -2.60
C ARG A 80 -10.53 9.37 -1.97
N ARG A 81 -10.48 9.42 -0.64
CA ARG A 81 -9.21 9.53 0.08
C ARG A 81 -8.30 8.32 -0.16
N PHE A 82 -8.83 7.11 -0.09
CA PHE A 82 -8.05 5.89 -0.34
C PHE A 82 -7.60 5.78 -1.79
N ASP A 83 -8.44 6.19 -2.73
CA ASP A 83 -8.10 6.19 -4.15
C ASP A 83 -6.96 7.16 -4.46
N ILE A 84 -6.98 8.38 -3.88
CA ILE A 84 -5.87 9.33 -3.98
C ILE A 84 -4.58 8.74 -3.40
N ILE A 85 -4.65 8.10 -2.23
CA ILE A 85 -3.48 7.45 -1.61
C ILE A 85 -2.96 6.34 -2.52
N ARG A 86 -3.83 5.47 -3.02
CA ARG A 86 -3.44 4.37 -3.90
C ARG A 86 -2.81 4.86 -5.20
N ASN A 87 -3.42 5.85 -5.85
CA ASN A 87 -2.85 6.46 -7.04
C ASN A 87 -1.46 7.03 -6.77
N GLY A 88 -1.30 7.74 -5.65
CA GLY A 88 -0.01 8.24 -5.22
C GLY A 88 1.02 7.13 -5.00
N LEU A 89 0.60 5.95 -4.54
CA LEU A 89 1.47 4.80 -4.31
C LEU A 89 1.78 3.98 -5.58
N SER A 90 1.25 4.34 -6.74
CA SER A 90 1.50 3.59 -7.99
C SER A 90 3.00 3.39 -8.30
N PRO A 91 3.89 4.38 -8.14
CA PRO A 91 5.33 4.17 -8.33
C PRO A 91 5.93 3.14 -7.37
N TYR A 92 5.49 3.13 -6.11
CA TYR A 92 5.89 2.13 -5.13
C TYR A 92 5.41 0.73 -5.53
N LEU A 93 4.16 0.61 -5.97
CA LEU A 93 3.60 -0.67 -6.41
C LEU A 93 4.34 -1.21 -7.64
N VAL A 94 4.70 -0.34 -8.58
CA VAL A 94 5.49 -0.71 -9.76
C VAL A 94 6.89 -1.17 -9.35
N SER A 95 7.59 -0.41 -8.51
CA SER A 95 8.92 -0.76 -8.03
C SER A 95 8.92 -2.14 -7.34
N THR A 96 7.97 -2.35 -6.43
CA THR A 96 7.81 -3.64 -5.74
C THR A 96 7.45 -4.77 -6.71
N ALA A 97 6.65 -4.50 -7.75
CA ALA A 97 6.28 -5.50 -8.75
C ALA A 97 7.50 -5.96 -9.57
N VAL A 98 8.39 -5.04 -9.94
CA VAL A 98 9.65 -5.37 -10.62
C VAL A 98 10.55 -6.25 -9.74
N GLU A 99 10.70 -5.90 -8.45
CA GLU A 99 11.45 -6.73 -7.51
C GLU A 99 10.85 -8.13 -7.37
N CYS A 100 9.53 -8.23 -7.26
CA CYS A 100 8.82 -9.52 -7.19
C CYS A 100 9.10 -10.36 -8.44
N HIS A 101 9.09 -9.74 -9.62
CA HIS A 101 9.40 -10.42 -10.89
C HIS A 101 10.84 -10.92 -10.92
N GLN A 102 11.80 -10.11 -10.48
CA GLN A 102 13.22 -10.46 -10.50
C GLN A 102 13.61 -11.53 -9.48
N ASN A 103 13.01 -11.48 -8.28
CA ASN A 103 13.41 -12.28 -7.14
C ASN A 103 12.46 -13.45 -6.83
N GLY A 104 11.31 -13.53 -7.49
CA GLY A 104 10.28 -14.54 -7.22
C GLY A 104 9.60 -14.41 -5.86
N ILE A 105 9.70 -13.25 -5.21
CA ILE A 105 9.12 -12.99 -3.89
C ILE A 105 7.72 -12.38 -4.08
N PRO A 106 6.67 -12.88 -3.41
CA PRO A 106 5.33 -12.33 -3.57
C PRO A 106 5.23 -10.92 -3.00
N MET A 107 4.42 -10.06 -3.64
CA MET A 107 4.24 -8.66 -3.25
C MET A 107 3.60 -8.52 -1.87
N LEU A 108 2.59 -9.36 -1.59
CA LEU A 108 1.99 -9.48 -0.26
C LEU A 108 2.52 -10.71 0.45
N ARG A 109 3.06 -10.51 1.64
CA ARG A 109 3.67 -11.56 2.45
C ARG A 109 3.12 -11.52 3.87
N PRO A 110 2.94 -12.67 4.53
CA PRO A 110 2.60 -12.67 5.95
C PRO A 110 3.77 -12.09 6.75
N LEU A 111 3.47 -11.18 7.67
CA LEU A 111 4.40 -10.83 8.74
C LEU A 111 4.48 -12.03 9.69
N VAL A 112 5.68 -12.40 10.08
CA VAL A 112 5.88 -13.52 11.02
C VAL A 112 5.59 -13.01 12.42
N LEU A 113 4.36 -13.19 12.89
CA LEU A 113 3.83 -13.10 14.26
C LEU A 113 4.08 -11.82 15.08
N GLU A 114 5.07 -10.99 14.77
CA GLU A 114 5.39 -9.73 15.44
C GLU A 114 6.09 -8.78 14.46
N PHE A 115 6.14 -7.51 14.76
CA PHE A 115 6.99 -6.62 13.98
C PHE A 115 8.43 -7.11 14.04
N PRO A 116 9.09 -7.41 12.91
CA PRO A 116 10.51 -7.74 12.90
C PRO A 116 11.35 -6.70 13.67
N ILE A 117 12.45 -7.15 14.26
CA ILE A 117 13.40 -6.27 14.97
C ILE A 117 13.78 -5.10 14.07
N GLY A 118 13.88 -3.91 14.67
CA GLY A 118 14.17 -2.64 14.02
C GLY A 118 13.12 -1.59 14.35
N LYS A 119 13.20 -0.43 13.73
CA LYS A 119 12.23 0.65 13.94
C LYS A 119 11.17 0.65 12.84
N TRP A 120 9.97 1.05 13.23
CA TRP A 120 8.82 1.17 12.37
C TRP A 120 8.17 2.52 12.58
N VAL A 121 7.76 3.17 11.52
CA VAL A 121 7.04 4.44 11.59
C VAL A 121 5.62 4.26 11.07
N ASN A 122 4.64 4.74 11.80
CA ASN A 122 3.29 4.84 11.27
C ASN A 122 3.29 5.84 10.12
N TYR A 123 2.94 5.36 8.93
CA TYR A 123 3.04 6.10 7.68
C TYR A 123 2.22 7.40 7.66
N PHE A 124 1.12 7.44 8.39
CA PHE A 124 0.21 8.58 8.40
C PHE A 124 0.45 9.53 9.58
N THR A 125 0.81 9.00 10.75
CA THR A 125 0.98 9.82 11.96
C THR A 125 2.42 10.22 12.22
N GLY A 126 3.38 9.51 11.66
CA GLY A 126 4.81 9.69 11.94
C GLY A 126 5.26 9.11 13.29
N GLU A 127 4.39 8.42 14.01
CA GLU A 127 4.76 7.76 15.28
C GLU A 127 5.75 6.63 15.03
N VAL A 128 6.84 6.62 15.78
CA VAL A 128 7.90 5.61 15.67
C VAL A 128 7.71 4.56 16.76
N LEU A 129 7.75 3.29 16.35
CA LEU A 129 7.63 2.14 17.22
C LEU A 129 8.89 1.26 17.11
N ASP A 130 9.26 0.63 18.21
CA ASP A 130 10.29 -0.40 18.21
C ASP A 130 9.67 -1.74 17.79
N GLY A 131 10.34 -2.45 16.89
CA GLY A 131 10.00 -3.82 16.51
C GLY A 131 10.47 -4.86 17.55
N GLY A 132 10.31 -6.15 17.21
CA GLY A 132 10.60 -7.25 18.14
C GLY A 132 9.55 -7.39 19.25
N GLN A 133 8.36 -6.83 19.06
CA GLN A 133 7.26 -6.87 20.01
C GLN A 133 5.90 -6.89 19.30
N TYR A 134 4.87 -7.33 20.03
CA TYR A 134 3.49 -7.19 19.61
C TYR A 134 3.01 -5.75 19.85
N VAL A 135 2.38 -5.18 18.86
CA VAL A 135 1.74 -3.87 18.97
C VAL A 135 0.24 -4.04 18.74
N THR A 136 -0.56 -3.58 19.69
CA THR A 136 -2.01 -3.53 19.53
C THR A 136 -2.37 -2.22 18.84
N VAL A 137 -3.10 -2.30 17.73
CA VAL A 137 -3.59 -1.14 16.99
C VAL A 137 -5.11 -1.27 16.89
N GLU A 138 -5.82 -0.21 17.24
CA GLU A 138 -7.29 -0.14 17.21
C GLU A 138 -7.74 0.96 16.23
N PRO A 139 -7.62 0.71 14.90
CA PRO A 139 -8.02 1.71 13.92
C PRO A 139 -9.53 1.89 13.90
N LYS A 140 -9.97 3.13 13.81
CA LYS A 140 -11.37 3.45 13.55
C LYS A 140 -11.74 3.06 12.11
N LEU A 141 -13.04 3.06 11.83
CA LEU A 141 -13.53 2.92 10.47
C LEU A 141 -12.98 4.07 9.61
N GLY A 142 -12.43 3.74 8.45
CA GLY A 142 -11.76 4.71 7.59
C GLY A 142 -10.29 4.99 7.94
N GLU A 143 -9.70 4.35 8.95
CA GLU A 143 -8.28 4.46 9.29
C GLU A 143 -7.51 3.20 8.88
N LEU A 144 -6.33 3.40 8.29
CA LEU A 144 -5.43 2.31 7.91
C LEU A 144 -4.19 2.32 8.81
N PRO A 145 -3.93 1.25 9.57
CA PRO A 145 -2.69 1.09 10.32
C PRO A 145 -1.57 0.62 9.38
N VAL A 146 -0.92 1.55 8.69
CA VAL A 146 0.19 1.27 7.79
C VAL A 146 1.49 1.69 8.45
N PHE A 147 2.45 0.79 8.47
CA PHE A 147 3.77 1.02 9.05
C PHE A 147 4.86 0.80 8.00
N GLN A 148 5.78 1.75 7.94
CA GLN A 148 6.97 1.66 7.11
C GLN A 148 8.15 1.22 7.97
N ARG A 149 8.92 0.24 7.49
CA ARG A 149 10.12 -0.23 8.16
C ARG A 149 11.26 0.80 8.01
N GLU A 150 12.15 0.86 8.98
CA GLU A 150 13.38 1.64 8.86
C GLU A 150 14.25 1.17 7.68
N ASN A 151 15.01 2.12 7.15
CA ASN A 151 15.90 1.93 6.01
C ASN A 151 15.17 1.46 4.74
N THR A 152 13.98 2.03 4.51
CA THR A 152 13.18 1.82 3.31
C THR A 152 12.68 3.14 2.75
N CYS A 153 12.32 3.10 1.47
CA CYS A 153 11.72 4.21 0.76
C CYS A 153 10.37 3.81 0.15
N VAL A 154 9.38 4.66 0.32
CA VAL A 154 8.10 4.54 -0.38
C VAL A 154 8.00 5.66 -1.39
N LEU A 155 8.04 5.32 -2.68
CA LEU A 155 7.83 6.28 -3.76
C LEU A 155 6.35 6.62 -3.89
N GLN A 156 6.07 7.91 -4.05
CA GLN A 156 4.74 8.41 -4.38
C GLN A 156 4.79 9.34 -5.58
N SER A 157 3.75 9.29 -6.40
CA SER A 157 3.46 10.38 -7.33
C SER A 157 2.82 11.54 -6.57
N THR A 158 3.19 12.76 -6.95
CA THR A 158 2.53 13.99 -6.46
C THR A 158 1.38 14.41 -7.39
N GLU A 159 1.20 13.72 -8.48
CA GLU A 159 0.19 13.97 -9.51
C GLU A 159 -0.86 12.87 -9.51
N ALA A 160 -2.09 13.22 -9.88
CA ALA A 160 -3.09 12.23 -10.25
C ALA A 160 -2.57 11.44 -11.46
N GLY A 161 -2.74 10.12 -11.46
CA GLY A 161 -2.17 9.25 -12.48
C GLY A 161 -2.36 9.80 -13.89
N THR A 162 -1.30 9.79 -14.68
CA THR A 162 -1.32 10.22 -16.07
C THR A 162 -1.97 9.15 -16.94
N GLU A 163 -2.64 9.54 -18.02
CA GLU A 163 -3.20 8.60 -19.00
C GLU A 163 -2.13 7.68 -19.58
N ASP A 164 -0.88 8.14 -19.63
CA ASP A 164 0.27 7.41 -20.20
C ASP A 164 0.95 6.45 -19.20
N GLY A 165 0.54 6.45 -17.93
CA GLY A 165 1.03 5.50 -16.91
C GLY A 165 2.45 5.76 -16.40
N TYR A 166 3.08 6.89 -16.75
CA TYR A 166 4.36 7.31 -16.17
C TYR A 166 4.18 8.51 -15.23
N PHE A 167 5.16 8.74 -14.36
CA PHE A 167 5.13 9.81 -13.37
C PHE A 167 6.30 10.76 -13.59
N GLU A 168 5.99 12.06 -13.82
CA GLU A 168 7.03 13.09 -13.99
C GLU A 168 7.60 13.54 -12.65
N HIS A 169 6.74 13.61 -11.63
CA HIS A 169 7.11 14.10 -10.31
C HIS A 169 6.92 13.03 -9.25
N LEU A 170 8.02 12.61 -8.68
CA LEU A 170 8.07 11.60 -7.62
C LEU A 170 8.41 12.24 -6.28
N LYS A 171 7.82 11.72 -5.23
CA LYS A 171 8.11 12.02 -3.84
C LYS A 171 8.61 10.75 -3.18
N ALA A 172 9.79 10.82 -2.56
CA ALA A 172 10.32 9.74 -1.77
C ALA A 172 9.98 9.95 -0.29
N ASN A 173 9.25 9.02 0.30
CA ASN A 173 9.04 8.97 1.74
C ASN A 173 10.08 8.02 2.32
N ILE A 174 11.10 8.57 2.96
CA ILE A 174 12.24 7.82 3.46
C ILE A 174 12.13 7.76 4.98
N PHE A 175 12.18 6.55 5.53
CA PHE A 175 12.41 6.33 6.95
C PHE A 175 13.77 5.65 7.11
N CYS A 176 14.75 6.40 7.61
CA CYS A 176 16.12 5.97 7.70
C CYS A 176 16.67 6.28 9.10
N THR A 177 17.28 5.30 9.74
CA THR A 177 17.93 5.40 11.04
C THR A 177 19.47 5.33 10.94
N GLY A 178 20.01 5.28 9.73
CA GLY A 178 21.43 5.19 9.41
C GLY A 178 21.69 5.37 7.93
N GLU A 179 22.72 4.75 7.41
CA GLU A 179 22.99 4.70 5.98
C GLU A 179 22.08 3.65 5.33
N MET A 180 21.47 4.00 4.21
CA MET A 180 20.72 3.04 3.39
C MET A 180 21.07 3.20 1.92
N GLN A 181 20.92 2.10 1.20
CA GLN A 181 20.91 2.09 -0.26
C GLN A 181 19.75 1.22 -0.70
N GLU A 182 18.90 1.75 -1.57
CA GLU A 182 17.75 1.07 -2.10
C GLU A 182 17.67 1.28 -3.61
N THR A 183 17.29 0.25 -4.36
CA THR A 183 17.05 0.33 -5.79
C THR A 183 15.55 0.45 -6.02
N LEU A 184 15.15 1.49 -6.72
CA LEU A 184 13.77 1.81 -7.01
C LEU A 184 13.54 1.74 -8.52
N TYR A 185 12.32 1.41 -8.93
CA TYR A 185 11.95 1.26 -10.33
C TYR A 185 10.72 2.09 -10.64
N ASP A 186 10.68 2.67 -11.82
CA ASP A 186 9.48 3.29 -12.40
C ASP A 186 9.46 3.11 -13.92
N TYR A 187 8.50 3.73 -14.62
CA TYR A 187 8.41 3.74 -16.07
C TYR A 187 8.68 5.13 -16.62
N ASN A 188 9.35 5.20 -17.77
CA ASN A 188 9.42 6.41 -18.56
C ASN A 188 8.21 6.53 -19.53
N ALA A 189 8.11 7.65 -20.24
CA ALA A 189 7.03 7.90 -21.19
C ALA A 189 6.97 6.86 -22.35
N ALA A 190 8.06 6.16 -22.61
CA ALA A 190 8.11 5.07 -23.62
C ALA A 190 7.68 3.71 -23.05
N GLY A 191 7.32 3.64 -21.77
CA GLY A 191 6.96 2.38 -21.10
C GLY A 191 8.17 1.52 -20.72
N GLU A 192 9.37 2.07 -20.76
CA GLU A 192 10.58 1.35 -20.38
C GLU A 192 10.85 1.53 -18.88
N ILE A 193 11.31 0.47 -18.21
CA ILE A 193 11.66 0.49 -16.80
C ILE A 193 12.92 1.34 -16.61
N ARG A 194 12.81 2.37 -15.76
CA ARG A 194 13.96 3.13 -15.25
C ARG A 194 14.35 2.59 -13.89
N THR A 195 15.65 2.62 -13.62
CA THR A 195 16.22 2.19 -12.34
C THR A 195 16.85 3.39 -11.64
N TRP A 196 16.55 3.57 -10.37
CA TRP A 196 17.08 4.63 -9.53
C TRP A 196 17.79 4.01 -8.34
N THR A 197 18.93 4.54 -7.97
CA THR A 197 19.62 4.17 -6.74
C THR A 197 19.49 5.32 -5.75
N LEU A 198 18.77 5.07 -4.67
CA LEU A 198 18.66 5.98 -3.55
C LEU A 198 19.73 5.65 -2.53
N ARG A 199 20.58 6.63 -2.21
CA ARG A 199 21.55 6.53 -1.11
C ARG A 199 21.32 7.64 -0.11
N THR A 200 21.33 7.28 1.16
CA THR A 200 21.36 8.25 2.26
C THR A 200 22.69 8.11 2.97
N THR A 201 23.34 9.24 3.25
CA THR A 201 24.51 9.28 4.12
C THR A 201 24.09 9.74 5.52
N ALA A 202 24.64 9.13 6.55
CA ALA A 202 24.36 9.47 7.93
C ALA A 202 24.80 10.92 8.22
N GLY A 203 23.84 11.81 8.25
CA GLY A 203 23.96 13.18 8.73
C GLY A 203 22.73 13.49 9.54
N ASP A 204 22.86 13.64 10.84
CA ASP A 204 21.82 14.05 11.79
C ASP A 204 20.54 13.21 11.79
N THR A 205 20.67 11.90 12.01
CA THR A 205 19.53 10.99 12.09
C THR A 205 19.02 10.76 13.51
N GLU A 206 19.60 11.36 14.53
CA GLU A 206 19.24 11.07 15.92
C GLU A 206 17.78 11.39 16.29
N ASN A 207 17.06 12.18 15.49
CA ASN A 207 15.66 12.55 15.79
C ASN A 207 14.79 12.83 14.57
N ALA A 208 15.05 12.26 13.40
CA ALA A 208 14.27 12.57 12.22
C ALA A 208 13.31 11.43 11.86
N PRO A 209 12.04 11.49 12.31
CA PRO A 209 11.01 10.65 11.75
C PRO A 209 10.86 11.01 10.27
N MET A 210 10.45 10.04 9.47
CA MET A 210 10.11 10.10 8.04
C MET A 210 10.38 11.44 7.35
N ARG A 211 11.47 11.55 6.58
CA ARG A 211 11.75 12.70 5.72
C ARG A 211 11.02 12.56 4.40
N GLN A 212 10.17 13.52 4.10
CA GLN A 212 9.59 13.67 2.76
C GLN A 212 10.56 14.52 1.93
N ILE A 213 11.16 13.93 0.92
CA ILE A 213 12.05 14.65 0.01
C ILE A 213 11.34 14.74 -1.34
N GLY A 214 10.97 15.95 -1.72
CA GLY A 214 10.47 16.24 -3.06
C GLY A 214 11.62 16.30 -4.07
N THR A 215 11.34 15.98 -5.34
CA THR A 215 12.33 15.95 -6.43
C THR A 215 12.90 17.31 -6.84
N SER A 216 12.55 18.39 -6.19
CA SER A 216 12.98 19.76 -6.52
C SER A 216 14.27 20.25 -5.83
N GLY A 217 15.25 19.38 -5.67
CA GLY A 217 16.58 19.80 -5.30
C GLY A 217 17.20 19.03 -4.14
N ALA A 218 18.35 18.48 -4.39
CA ALA A 218 19.33 17.89 -3.47
C ALA A 218 19.18 16.40 -3.09
N LEU A 219 18.34 15.61 -3.74
CA LEU A 219 18.55 14.18 -3.76
C LEU A 219 19.51 13.86 -4.93
N ARG A 220 20.75 13.43 -4.66
CA ARG A 220 21.57 12.83 -5.70
C ARG A 220 21.01 11.45 -5.99
N ILE A 221 20.18 11.36 -7.02
CA ILE A 221 19.78 10.08 -7.61
C ILE A 221 20.84 9.83 -8.70
N GLU A 222 21.69 8.85 -8.48
CA GLU A 222 22.63 8.38 -9.50
C GLU A 222 21.90 7.31 -10.32
N THR A 223 21.76 7.59 -11.64
CA THR A 223 21.21 6.65 -12.63
C THR A 223 22.25 5.62 -13.06
#